data_63a4ca67faeebbd4c924939bd6fc3100
#
_entry.id   63a4ca67faeebbd4c924939bd6fc3100
#
_cell.length_a   1.000
_cell.length_b   1.000
_cell.length_c   1.000
_cell.angle_alpha   90.00
_cell.angle_beta   90.00
_cell.angle_gamma   90.00
#
_symmetry.space_group_name_H-M   'P 1'
#
loop_
_entity.id
_entity.type
_entity.pdbx_description
1 polymer ?
#
loop_
_entity_poly.entity_id
_entity_poly.type
_entity_poly.pdbx_seq_one_letter_code
_entity_poly.pdbx_strand_id
1 'polypeptide(L)'
;MEWLLLGIGVVLLYALSILIPLALIVFVAVIIIRALTFKPKAQTQADASAVEFDEAAAVESLRELVRCKTVSYMDPSLEDNAEFEKLIGKLPVLYPHVFEVCEFTRMPDRGLLFRWKGRTEGDPAVMMAHYDVVPINEDGWDKPAFEGIVEDGCLWGRGTLDTKGTVNGVLFSANHLIAEGFVPEHDVYFAFSGGEEVNGLGAIHIVDYFEKQGITPAFVLDEGGAVVENVFPGVKAPCGLIGIT
;
A
#
# COMPACT_ATOMS: atom_id res chain seq x y z
N MET A 1 36.85 25.78 -41.70
CA MET A 1 36.37 25.34 -40.38
C MET A 1 34.94 24.80 -40.45
N GLU A 2 34.05 25.49 -41.12
CA GLU A 2 32.60 25.05 -41.25
C GLU A 2 32.43 23.69 -41.94
N TRP A 3 33.15 23.41 -43.05
CA TRP A 3 33.05 22.12 -43.75
C TRP A 3 33.55 20.92 -42.93
N LEU A 4 34.49 21.16 -42.03
CA LEU A 4 35.01 20.14 -41.12
C LEU A 4 33.97 19.79 -40.04
N LEU A 5 33.31 20.81 -39.51
CA LEU A 5 32.23 20.64 -38.51
C LEU A 5 30.99 19.95 -39.13
N LEU A 6 30.67 20.29 -40.39
CA LEU A 6 29.60 19.63 -41.12
C LEU A 6 29.89 18.14 -41.35
N GLY A 7 31.12 17.81 -41.73
CA GLY A 7 31.56 16.43 -41.94
C GLY A 7 31.51 15.60 -40.66
N ILE A 8 31.95 16.16 -39.53
CA ILE A 8 31.88 15.51 -38.22
C ILE A 8 30.42 15.29 -37.81
N GLY A 9 29.54 16.27 -38.03
CA GLY A 9 28.11 16.15 -37.74
C GLY A 9 27.44 15.03 -38.52
N VAL A 10 27.74 14.89 -39.81
CA VAL A 10 27.20 13.81 -40.65
C VAL A 10 27.68 12.43 -40.19
N VAL A 11 28.95 12.29 -39.86
CA VAL A 11 29.52 11.02 -39.35
C VAL A 11 28.91 10.66 -38.00
N LEU A 12 28.71 11.62 -37.11
CA LEU A 12 28.04 11.40 -35.83
C LEU A 12 26.59 10.97 -35.99
N LEU A 13 25.82 11.60 -36.88
CA LEU A 13 24.44 11.22 -37.18
C LEU A 13 24.36 9.80 -37.75
N TYR A 14 25.29 9.43 -38.63
CA TYR A 14 25.35 8.08 -39.21
C TYR A 14 25.73 7.05 -38.15
N ALA A 15 26.67 7.35 -37.28
CA ALA A 15 27.05 6.48 -36.16
C ALA A 15 25.86 6.29 -35.20
N LEU A 16 25.13 7.34 -34.82
CA LEU A 16 23.94 7.28 -33.97
C LEU A 16 22.80 6.51 -34.63
N SER A 17 22.60 6.64 -35.94
CA SER A 17 21.55 5.91 -36.66
C SER A 17 21.78 4.38 -36.69
N ILE A 18 23.01 3.93 -36.47
CA ILE A 18 23.33 2.49 -36.35
C ILE A 18 23.37 2.05 -34.89
N LEU A 19 23.99 2.85 -34.02
CA LEU A 19 24.22 2.49 -32.63
C LEU A 19 22.91 2.44 -31.81
N ILE A 20 21.96 3.35 -32.07
CA ILE A 20 20.69 3.38 -31.35
C ILE A 20 19.85 2.14 -31.65
N PRO A 21 19.60 1.74 -32.93
CA PRO A 21 18.88 0.50 -33.23
C PRO A 21 19.59 -0.75 -32.68
N LEU A 22 20.92 -0.78 -32.75
CA LEU A 22 21.70 -1.91 -32.22
C LEU A 22 21.55 -2.01 -30.71
N ALA A 23 21.65 -0.90 -29.99
CA ALA A 23 21.42 -0.85 -28.54
C ALA A 23 20.00 -1.31 -28.18
N LEU A 24 18.99 -0.89 -28.93
CA LEU A 24 17.61 -1.31 -28.74
C LEU A 24 17.43 -2.83 -28.98
N ILE A 25 18.04 -3.36 -30.02
CA ILE A 25 18.01 -4.81 -30.31
C ILE A 25 18.65 -5.60 -29.18
N VAL A 26 19.83 -5.16 -28.71
CA VAL A 26 20.53 -5.78 -27.58
C VAL A 26 19.69 -5.69 -26.31
N PHE A 27 19.09 -4.55 -26.03
CA PHE A 27 18.21 -4.33 -24.87
C PHE A 27 17.00 -5.28 -24.89
N VAL A 28 16.32 -5.37 -26.03
CA VAL A 28 15.17 -6.29 -26.20
C VAL A 28 15.61 -7.75 -26.06
N ALA A 29 16.75 -8.12 -26.68
CA ALA A 29 17.30 -9.47 -26.55
C ALA A 29 17.63 -9.84 -25.10
N VAL A 30 18.22 -8.91 -24.33
CA VAL A 30 18.50 -9.10 -22.90
C VAL A 30 17.21 -9.29 -22.10
N ILE A 31 16.17 -8.50 -22.37
CA ILE A 31 14.88 -8.66 -21.71
C ILE A 31 14.29 -10.04 -22.01
N ILE A 32 14.27 -10.45 -23.28
CA ILE A 32 13.74 -11.76 -23.69
C ILE A 32 14.52 -12.90 -23.03
N ILE A 33 15.86 -12.84 -23.07
CA ILE A 33 16.70 -13.86 -22.44
C ILE A 33 16.43 -13.94 -20.94
N ARG A 34 16.37 -12.80 -20.24
CA ARG A 34 16.08 -12.76 -18.80
C ARG A 34 14.69 -13.29 -18.49
N ALA A 35 13.69 -12.97 -19.30
CA ALA A 35 12.33 -13.50 -19.13
C ALA A 35 12.27 -15.02 -19.33
N LEU A 36 12.91 -15.54 -20.38
CA LEU A 36 12.94 -16.97 -20.67
C LEU A 36 13.78 -17.80 -19.67
N THR A 37 14.79 -17.17 -19.06
CA THR A 37 15.66 -17.81 -18.07
C THR A 37 15.23 -17.56 -16.64
N PHE A 38 14.21 -16.72 -16.43
CA PHE A 38 13.70 -16.42 -15.10
C PHE A 38 13.16 -17.69 -14.43
N LYS A 39 13.75 -18.01 -13.30
CA LYS A 39 13.27 -19.08 -12.41
C LYS A 39 12.97 -18.44 -11.07
N PRO A 40 11.70 -18.42 -10.65
CA PRO A 40 11.37 -17.95 -9.31
C PRO A 40 12.14 -18.77 -8.27
N LYS A 41 12.58 -18.14 -7.20
CA LYS A 41 13.14 -18.88 -6.06
C LYS A 41 12.06 -19.84 -5.56
N ALA A 42 12.46 -21.08 -5.25
CA ALA A 42 11.56 -22.03 -4.62
C ALA A 42 11.03 -21.39 -3.33
N GLN A 43 9.73 -21.20 -3.28
CA GLN A 43 9.08 -20.72 -2.05
C GLN A 43 9.10 -21.90 -1.06
N THR A 44 9.66 -21.68 0.10
CA THR A 44 9.40 -22.55 1.25
C THR A 44 7.90 -22.38 1.52
N GLN A 45 7.12 -23.47 1.39
CA GLN A 45 5.73 -23.41 1.85
C GLN A 45 5.78 -23.05 3.34
N ALA A 46 5.31 -21.87 3.68
CA ALA A 46 5.03 -21.55 5.05
C ALA A 46 3.98 -22.54 5.55
N ASP A 47 4.17 -23.05 6.75
CA ASP A 47 3.16 -23.87 7.41
C ASP A 47 1.91 -23.00 7.58
N ALA A 48 0.90 -23.23 6.74
CA ALA A 48 -0.36 -22.52 6.77
C ALA A 48 -1.25 -23.09 7.88
N SER A 49 -0.72 -23.16 9.11
CA SER A 49 -1.56 -23.39 10.27
C SER A 49 -2.59 -22.24 10.34
N ALA A 50 -3.87 -22.59 10.39
CA ALA A 50 -4.91 -21.59 10.54
C ALA A 50 -4.66 -20.81 11.84
N VAL A 51 -4.50 -19.50 11.72
CA VAL A 51 -4.44 -18.61 12.88
C VAL A 51 -5.86 -18.45 13.38
N GLU A 52 -6.12 -18.86 14.61
CA GLU A 52 -7.41 -18.63 15.27
C GLU A 52 -7.51 -17.16 15.70
N PHE A 53 -8.56 -16.49 15.31
CA PHE A 53 -8.87 -15.12 15.75
C PHE A 53 -10.39 -14.90 15.78
N ASP A 54 -10.82 -13.85 16.44
CA ASP A 54 -12.26 -13.47 16.49
C ASP A 54 -12.69 -12.80 15.17
N GLU A 55 -13.21 -13.62 14.24
CA GLU A 55 -13.70 -13.15 12.94
C GLU A 55 -14.82 -12.11 13.09
N ALA A 56 -15.71 -12.29 14.06
CA ALA A 56 -16.83 -11.37 14.28
C ALA A 56 -16.34 -10.00 14.75
N ALA A 57 -15.35 -9.97 15.64
CA ALA A 57 -14.71 -8.73 16.08
C ALA A 57 -13.93 -8.07 14.94
N ALA A 58 -13.25 -8.83 14.08
CA ALA A 58 -12.54 -8.30 12.92
C ALA A 58 -13.51 -7.65 11.91
N VAL A 59 -14.65 -8.27 11.66
CA VAL A 59 -15.69 -7.72 10.78
C VAL A 59 -16.30 -6.46 11.39
N GLU A 60 -16.63 -6.48 12.70
CA GLU A 60 -17.24 -5.32 13.36
C GLU A 60 -16.28 -4.12 13.42
N SER A 61 -15.00 -4.35 13.68
CA SER A 61 -14.01 -3.26 13.65
C SER A 61 -13.93 -2.62 12.25
N LEU A 62 -13.93 -3.41 11.17
CA LEU A 62 -13.98 -2.87 9.82
C LEU A 62 -15.28 -2.09 9.55
N ARG A 63 -16.43 -2.59 10.00
CA ARG A 63 -17.70 -1.87 9.89
C ARG A 63 -17.65 -0.49 10.55
N GLU A 64 -17.04 -0.41 11.72
CA GLU A 64 -16.89 0.86 12.43
C GLU A 64 -15.99 1.85 11.68
N LEU A 65 -14.95 1.38 10.98
CA LEU A 65 -14.13 2.22 10.10
C LEU A 65 -14.90 2.67 8.85
N VAL A 66 -15.67 1.76 8.22
CA VAL A 66 -16.48 2.08 7.03
C VAL A 66 -17.53 3.15 7.33
N ARG A 67 -18.10 3.16 8.53
CA ARG A 67 -19.07 4.17 9.00
C ARG A 67 -18.49 5.57 9.22
N CYS A 68 -17.18 5.74 9.08
CA CYS A 68 -16.53 7.03 9.06
C CYS A 68 -16.39 7.49 7.60
N LYS A 69 -17.06 8.58 7.24
CA LYS A 69 -17.12 9.10 5.86
C LYS A 69 -15.87 9.93 5.55
N THR A 70 -14.71 9.30 5.58
CA THR A 70 -13.41 9.95 5.33
C THR A 70 -13.19 10.18 3.84
N VAL A 71 -14.07 10.94 3.21
CA VAL A 71 -14.03 11.21 1.77
C VAL A 71 -13.04 12.30 1.48
N SER A 72 -12.05 12.00 0.61
CA SER A 72 -11.08 12.97 0.09
C SER A 72 -11.57 13.59 -1.20
N TYR A 73 -11.24 14.85 -1.41
CA TYR A 73 -11.55 15.62 -2.61
C TYR A 73 -10.32 16.39 -3.08
N MET A 74 -10.18 16.58 -4.39
CA MET A 74 -9.16 17.48 -4.96
C MET A 74 -9.30 18.92 -4.47
N ASP A 75 -10.50 19.34 -4.07
CA ASP A 75 -10.78 20.59 -3.35
C ASP A 75 -10.98 20.27 -1.86
N PRO A 76 -9.99 20.57 -1.00
CA PRO A 76 -10.07 20.27 0.44
C PRO A 76 -11.22 20.97 1.16
N SER A 77 -11.82 22.03 0.58
CA SER A 77 -12.96 22.72 1.18
C SER A 77 -14.26 21.88 1.19
N LEU A 78 -14.30 20.79 0.40
CA LEU A 78 -15.43 19.87 0.35
C LEU A 78 -15.31 18.73 1.37
N GLU A 79 -14.17 18.63 2.06
CA GLU A 79 -13.90 17.54 3.00
C GLU A 79 -14.49 17.82 4.38
N ASP A 80 -15.02 16.75 4.99
CA ASP A 80 -15.47 16.80 6.39
C ASP A 80 -14.37 16.31 7.34
N ASN A 81 -13.60 17.24 7.87
CA ASN A 81 -12.54 16.92 8.84
C ASN A 81 -13.05 16.18 10.08
N ALA A 82 -14.32 16.38 10.48
CA ALA A 82 -14.88 15.69 11.64
C ALA A 82 -14.99 14.18 11.43
N GLU A 83 -15.23 13.72 10.21
CA GLU A 83 -15.27 12.30 9.89
C GLU A 83 -13.88 11.65 9.95
N PHE A 84 -12.81 12.38 9.58
CA PHE A 84 -11.44 11.91 9.76
C PHE A 84 -11.07 11.83 11.25
N GLU A 85 -11.38 12.85 12.03
CA GLU A 85 -11.14 12.84 13.48
C GLU A 85 -11.98 11.76 14.19
N LYS A 86 -13.19 11.50 13.75
CA LYS A 86 -14.05 10.42 14.24
C LYS A 86 -13.40 9.05 14.01
N LEU A 87 -12.84 8.80 12.81
CA LEU A 87 -12.12 7.57 12.52
C LEU A 87 -10.91 7.43 13.45
N ILE A 88 -10.06 8.45 13.53
CA ILE A 88 -8.86 8.43 14.37
C ILE A 88 -9.23 8.21 15.83
N GLY A 89 -10.31 8.83 16.31
CA GLY A 89 -10.82 8.66 17.67
C GLY A 89 -11.36 7.24 17.97
N LYS A 90 -11.75 6.47 16.95
CA LYS A 90 -12.17 5.07 17.11
C LYS A 90 -10.98 4.10 17.23
N LEU A 91 -9.83 4.42 16.64
CA LEU A 91 -8.70 3.48 16.61
C LEU A 91 -8.29 2.97 17.99
N PRO A 92 -8.13 3.81 19.05
CA PRO A 92 -7.75 3.32 20.37
C PRO A 92 -8.83 2.45 21.04
N VAL A 93 -10.09 2.59 20.65
CA VAL A 93 -11.19 1.77 21.17
C VAL A 93 -11.22 0.41 20.47
N LEU A 94 -10.97 0.40 19.16
CA LEU A 94 -11.00 -0.82 18.34
C LEU A 94 -9.72 -1.65 18.50
N TYR A 95 -8.57 -1.00 18.73
CA TYR A 95 -7.25 -1.64 18.79
C TYR A 95 -6.47 -1.21 20.05
N PRO A 96 -7.00 -1.46 21.26
CA PRO A 96 -6.44 -0.93 22.50
C PRO A 96 -4.98 -1.36 22.73
N HIS A 97 -4.63 -2.61 22.46
CA HIS A 97 -3.27 -3.11 22.68
C HIS A 97 -2.24 -2.47 21.76
N VAL A 98 -2.63 -2.08 20.53
CA VAL A 98 -1.76 -1.30 19.65
C VAL A 98 -1.43 0.05 20.29
N PHE A 99 -2.42 0.74 20.87
CA PHE A 99 -2.22 2.04 21.51
C PHE A 99 -1.52 1.95 22.88
N GLU A 100 -1.57 0.79 23.53
CA GLU A 100 -0.84 0.54 24.78
C GLU A 100 0.66 0.29 24.54
N VAL A 101 1.02 -0.33 23.41
CA VAL A 101 2.37 -0.83 23.16
C VAL A 101 3.12 -0.05 22.10
N CYS A 102 2.44 0.40 21.05
CA CYS A 102 3.06 1.11 19.94
C CYS A 102 3.16 2.62 20.22
N GLU A 103 4.27 3.21 19.80
CA GLU A 103 4.42 4.67 19.74
C GLU A 103 3.54 5.22 18.62
N PHE A 104 2.55 6.05 18.94
CA PHE A 104 1.66 6.66 17.96
C PHE A 104 2.00 8.11 17.73
N THR A 105 2.20 8.50 16.47
CA THR A 105 2.49 9.87 16.05
C THR A 105 1.54 10.30 14.93
N ARG A 106 0.90 11.44 15.12
CA ARG A 106 0.14 12.10 14.05
C ARG A 106 1.11 12.94 13.23
N MET A 107 1.20 12.63 11.94
CA MET A 107 2.00 13.37 10.98
C MET A 107 1.15 14.46 10.31
N PRO A 108 1.76 15.48 9.69
CA PRO A 108 1.02 16.45 8.89
C PRO A 108 0.19 15.79 7.78
N ASP A 109 -0.79 16.51 7.26
CA ASP A 109 -1.64 16.08 6.15
C ASP A 109 -2.26 14.69 6.35
N ARG A 110 -2.76 14.46 7.57
CA ARG A 110 -3.46 13.22 7.95
C ARG A 110 -2.60 11.96 7.88
N GLY A 111 -1.28 12.06 7.98
CA GLY A 111 -0.43 10.91 8.19
C GLY A 111 -0.58 10.36 9.60
N LEU A 112 -0.66 9.04 9.75
CA LEU A 112 -0.67 8.32 11.02
C LEU A 112 0.49 7.33 11.02
N LEU A 113 1.38 7.44 12.00
CA LEU A 113 2.53 6.56 12.11
C LEU A 113 2.51 5.86 13.47
N PHE A 114 2.54 4.54 13.43
CA PHE A 114 2.72 3.69 14.61
C PHE A 114 4.08 3.01 14.53
N ARG A 115 4.79 2.92 15.64
CA ARG A 115 6.01 2.16 15.76
C ARG A 115 5.83 1.06 16.81
N TRP A 116 5.83 -0.17 16.37
CA TRP A 116 5.88 -1.33 17.23
C TRP A 116 7.34 -1.73 17.43
N LYS A 117 7.88 -1.47 18.60
CA LYS A 117 9.31 -1.69 18.90
C LYS A 117 9.65 -3.17 18.92
N GLY A 118 10.70 -3.54 18.19
CA GLY A 118 11.26 -4.88 18.18
C GLY A 118 12.18 -5.17 19.35
N ARG A 119 12.57 -6.43 19.48
CA ARG A 119 13.50 -6.92 20.52
C ARG A 119 14.94 -6.54 20.24
N THR A 120 15.31 -6.40 18.97
CA THR A 120 16.68 -6.12 18.51
C THR A 120 16.67 -4.97 17.50
N GLU A 121 17.82 -4.31 17.36
CA GLU A 121 18.04 -3.34 16.31
C GLU A 121 18.14 -4.05 14.96
N GLY A 122 17.64 -3.41 13.90
CA GLY A 122 17.68 -3.88 12.52
C GLY A 122 16.79 -3.04 11.63
N ASP A 123 16.85 -3.29 10.32
CA ASP A 123 16.02 -2.59 9.35
C ASP A 123 14.54 -2.97 9.57
N PRO A 124 13.64 -2.00 9.76
CA PRO A 124 12.25 -2.25 10.09
C PRO A 124 11.44 -2.73 8.89
N ALA A 125 10.32 -3.39 9.18
CA ALA A 125 9.24 -3.59 8.22
C ALA A 125 8.25 -2.42 8.28
N VAL A 126 7.68 -2.04 7.13
CA VAL A 126 6.62 -1.03 7.05
C VAL A 126 5.39 -1.63 6.40
N MET A 127 4.24 -1.51 7.06
CA MET A 127 2.92 -1.86 6.53
C MET A 127 2.18 -0.57 6.24
N MET A 128 1.83 -0.35 4.98
CA MET A 128 1.13 0.85 4.51
C MET A 128 -0.33 0.56 4.19
N ALA A 129 -1.14 1.57 4.29
CA ALA A 129 -2.50 1.64 3.78
C ALA A 129 -3.00 3.08 3.85
N HIS A 130 -4.20 3.33 3.29
CA HIS A 130 -4.87 4.60 3.49
C HIS A 130 -6.26 4.42 4.11
N TYR A 131 -6.76 5.48 4.75
CA TYR A 131 -8.05 5.44 5.44
C TYR A 131 -9.06 6.45 4.89
N ASP A 132 -8.65 7.24 3.91
CA ASP A 132 -9.57 8.02 3.09
C ASP A 132 -10.21 7.17 1.99
N VAL A 133 -11.19 7.71 1.33
CA VAL A 133 -11.94 7.06 0.26
C VAL A 133 -12.41 8.08 -0.77
N VAL A 134 -12.62 7.64 -2.02
CA VAL A 134 -13.22 8.48 -3.07
C VAL A 134 -14.69 8.81 -2.78
N PRO A 135 -15.22 9.90 -3.34
CA PRO A 135 -16.64 10.21 -3.32
C PRO A 135 -17.49 9.09 -3.90
N ILE A 136 -18.75 9.06 -3.51
CA ILE A 136 -19.76 8.14 -4.03
C ILE A 136 -20.80 8.87 -4.86
N ASN A 137 -21.42 8.14 -5.79
CA ASN A 137 -22.71 8.49 -6.37
C ASN A 137 -23.74 7.53 -5.77
N GLU A 138 -24.63 8.03 -4.93
CA GLU A 138 -25.63 7.23 -4.21
C GLU A 138 -26.49 6.39 -5.17
N ASP A 139 -26.85 6.91 -6.35
CA ASP A 139 -27.67 6.23 -7.35
C ASP A 139 -26.99 4.96 -7.93
N GLY A 140 -25.69 4.81 -7.72
CA GLY A 140 -24.93 3.66 -8.22
C GLY A 140 -24.71 2.55 -7.19
N TRP A 141 -25.32 2.65 -6.00
CA TRP A 141 -25.12 1.69 -4.92
C TRP A 141 -26.39 0.88 -4.62
N ASP A 142 -26.25 -0.44 -4.58
CA ASP A 142 -27.34 -1.35 -4.19
C ASP A 142 -27.64 -1.26 -2.68
N LYS A 143 -26.67 -0.82 -1.88
CA LYS A 143 -26.77 -0.67 -0.43
C LYS A 143 -26.13 0.66 -0.01
N PRO A 144 -26.58 1.29 1.09
CA PRO A 144 -25.94 2.51 1.59
C PRO A 144 -24.45 2.36 1.80
N ALA A 145 -23.65 3.18 1.11
CA ALA A 145 -22.20 3.02 0.98
C ALA A 145 -21.41 3.11 2.30
N PHE A 146 -21.94 3.77 3.33
CA PHE A 146 -21.28 3.98 4.62
C PHE A 146 -21.98 3.32 5.82
N GLU A 147 -22.87 2.35 5.59
CA GLU A 147 -23.54 1.64 6.67
C GLU A 147 -22.79 0.37 7.13
N GLY A 148 -21.86 -0.13 6.31
CA GLY A 148 -21.13 -1.37 6.62
C GLY A 148 -22.06 -2.55 6.79
N ILE A 149 -22.91 -2.83 5.80
CA ILE A 149 -23.92 -3.89 5.86
C ILE A 149 -23.24 -5.24 5.67
N VAL A 150 -23.49 -6.17 6.60
CA VAL A 150 -23.06 -7.57 6.45
C VAL A 150 -24.25 -8.38 5.97
N GLU A 151 -24.12 -8.98 4.79
CA GLU A 151 -25.15 -9.78 4.16
C GLU A 151 -24.52 -10.84 3.26
N ASP A 152 -25.03 -12.05 3.30
CA ASP A 152 -24.58 -13.20 2.50
C ASP A 152 -23.06 -13.46 2.58
N GLY A 153 -22.47 -13.27 3.76
CA GLY A 153 -21.03 -13.46 3.99
C GLY A 153 -20.14 -12.34 3.44
N CYS A 154 -20.72 -11.23 2.98
CA CYS A 154 -20.01 -10.07 2.46
C CYS A 154 -20.23 -8.84 3.33
N LEU A 155 -19.20 -8.04 3.51
CA LEU A 155 -19.30 -6.70 4.09
C LEU A 155 -19.37 -5.67 2.96
N TRP A 156 -20.49 -4.97 2.87
CA TRP A 156 -20.77 -3.96 1.86
C TRP A 156 -20.46 -2.57 2.38
N GLY A 157 -19.68 -1.81 1.61
CA GLY A 157 -19.42 -0.41 1.94
C GLY A 157 -18.24 0.19 1.19
N ARG A 158 -18.19 1.52 1.07
CA ARG A 158 -17.07 2.26 0.52
C ARG A 158 -15.85 2.13 1.45
N GLY A 159 -14.70 1.73 0.89
CA GLY A 159 -13.46 1.53 1.64
C GLY A 159 -13.31 0.13 2.25
N THR A 160 -14.26 -0.80 2.07
CA THR A 160 -14.11 -2.18 2.54
C THR A 160 -12.93 -2.89 1.87
N LEU A 161 -12.68 -2.59 0.61
CA LEU A 161 -11.57 -3.14 -0.18
C LEU A 161 -10.43 -2.13 -0.27
N ASP A 162 -10.71 -0.90 -0.62
CA ASP A 162 -9.80 0.19 -0.92
C ASP A 162 -9.95 1.33 0.10
N THR A 163 -9.06 1.47 1.18
CA THR A 163 -8.33 0.33 1.75
C THR A 163 -8.49 0.25 3.27
N LYS A 164 -9.62 0.69 3.82
CA LYS A 164 -9.92 0.51 5.26
C LYS A 164 -9.88 -0.96 5.68
N GLY A 165 -10.13 -1.88 4.72
CA GLY A 165 -9.93 -3.30 4.92
C GLY A 165 -8.49 -3.64 5.29
N THR A 166 -7.50 -3.06 4.60
CA THR A 166 -6.08 -3.22 4.89
C THR A 166 -5.70 -2.56 6.21
N VAL A 167 -6.17 -1.32 6.46
CA VAL A 167 -5.98 -0.65 7.76
C VAL A 167 -6.46 -1.52 8.92
N ASN A 168 -7.69 -2.06 8.79
CA ASN A 168 -8.25 -2.96 9.78
C ASN A 168 -7.43 -4.24 9.91
N GLY A 169 -7.06 -4.87 8.79
CA GLY A 169 -6.27 -6.10 8.80
C GLY A 169 -4.94 -5.95 9.53
N VAL A 170 -4.21 -4.86 9.25
CA VAL A 170 -2.93 -4.57 9.92
C VAL A 170 -3.12 -4.32 11.41
N LEU A 171 -4.03 -3.41 11.78
CA LEU A 171 -4.22 -3.04 13.19
C LEU A 171 -4.86 -4.16 14.01
N PHE A 172 -5.82 -4.90 13.46
CA PHE A 172 -6.46 -6.02 14.14
C PHE A 172 -5.47 -7.16 14.39
N SER A 173 -4.65 -7.50 13.39
CA SER A 173 -3.62 -8.53 13.52
C SER A 173 -2.56 -8.13 14.56
N ALA A 174 -2.08 -6.88 14.52
CA ALA A 174 -1.14 -6.38 15.49
C ALA A 174 -1.75 -6.39 16.91
N ASN A 175 -3.00 -5.94 17.06
CA ASN A 175 -3.71 -5.92 18.33
C ASN A 175 -3.84 -7.33 18.95
N HIS A 176 -4.16 -8.32 18.12
CA HIS A 176 -4.25 -9.72 18.51
C HIS A 176 -2.89 -10.28 18.93
N LEU A 177 -1.85 -10.10 18.12
CA LEU A 177 -0.51 -10.58 18.41
C LEU A 177 0.08 -9.93 19.67
N ILE A 178 -0.17 -8.65 19.89
CA ILE A 178 0.27 -7.94 21.12
C ILE A 178 -0.46 -8.52 22.33
N ALA A 179 -1.76 -8.79 22.24
CA ALA A 179 -2.54 -9.40 23.31
C ALA A 179 -2.00 -10.79 23.69
N GLU A 180 -1.46 -11.54 22.75
CA GLU A 180 -0.80 -12.82 22.96
C GLU A 180 0.66 -12.70 23.47
N GLY A 181 1.15 -11.47 23.63
CA GLY A 181 2.51 -11.20 24.12
C GLY A 181 3.60 -11.35 23.06
N PHE A 182 3.22 -11.36 21.76
CA PHE A 182 4.21 -11.37 20.69
C PHE A 182 4.96 -10.04 20.63
N VAL A 183 6.26 -10.10 20.40
CA VAL A 183 7.13 -8.96 20.15
C VAL A 183 7.93 -9.24 18.89
N PRO A 184 7.91 -8.37 17.87
CA PRO A 184 8.67 -8.58 16.65
C PRO A 184 10.17 -8.57 16.90
N GLU A 185 10.96 -9.13 16.00
CA GLU A 185 12.42 -9.13 16.14
C GLU A 185 12.99 -7.73 15.91
N HIS A 186 12.58 -7.08 14.82
CA HIS A 186 12.92 -5.70 14.50
C HIS A 186 11.66 -4.82 14.55
N ASP A 187 11.85 -3.52 14.54
CA ASP A 187 10.72 -2.58 14.55
C ASP A 187 9.77 -2.83 13.38
N VAL A 188 8.48 -2.70 13.65
CA VAL A 188 7.44 -2.69 12.62
C VAL A 188 6.73 -1.36 12.67
N TYR A 189 6.64 -0.70 11.52
CA TYR A 189 5.88 0.53 11.39
C TYR A 189 4.56 0.29 10.68
N PHE A 190 3.49 0.91 11.16
CA PHE A 190 2.23 1.04 10.42
C PHE A 190 2.12 2.48 9.99
N ALA A 191 2.09 2.68 8.68
CA ALA A 191 2.11 4.00 8.04
C ALA A 191 0.81 4.20 7.27
N PHE A 192 -0.10 5.00 7.81
CA PHE A 192 -1.39 5.23 7.18
C PHE A 192 -1.53 6.68 6.75
N SER A 193 -2.11 6.89 5.56
CA SER A 193 -2.41 8.22 5.03
C SER A 193 -3.92 8.44 4.90
N GLY A 194 -4.34 9.69 5.02
CA GLY A 194 -5.74 10.09 4.89
C GLY A 194 -5.97 11.04 3.72
N GLY A 195 -5.27 10.85 2.61
CA GLY A 195 -5.35 11.67 1.42
C GLY A 195 -4.74 10.98 0.20
N GLU A 196 -4.67 9.65 0.19
CA GLU A 196 -4.07 8.87 -0.90
C GLU A 196 -4.80 9.10 -2.21
N GLU A 197 -6.12 9.02 -2.20
CA GLU A 197 -7.04 9.13 -3.33
C GLU A 197 -6.95 10.47 -4.10
N VAL A 198 -6.28 11.45 -3.50
CA VAL A 198 -6.09 12.79 -4.07
C VAL A 198 -4.62 13.22 -4.14
N ASN A 199 -3.69 12.27 -4.07
CA ASN A 199 -2.24 12.51 -4.03
C ASN A 199 -1.83 13.43 -2.87
N GLY A 200 -2.43 13.26 -1.71
CA GLY A 200 -2.13 14.02 -0.49
C GLY A 200 -0.71 13.75 0.03
N LEU A 201 -0.22 14.65 0.87
CA LEU A 201 1.18 14.64 1.33
C LEU A 201 1.43 13.77 2.57
N GLY A 202 0.40 13.10 3.11
CA GLY A 202 0.51 12.33 4.36
C GLY A 202 1.60 11.26 4.33
N ALA A 203 1.65 10.46 3.26
CA ALA A 203 2.69 9.45 3.06
C ALA A 203 4.08 10.09 2.87
N ILE A 204 4.17 11.21 2.14
CA ILE A 204 5.42 11.95 1.92
C ILE A 204 6.01 12.42 3.26
N HIS A 205 5.19 12.95 4.16
CA HIS A 205 5.64 13.36 5.48
C HIS A 205 6.17 12.20 6.34
N ILE A 206 5.63 11.01 6.16
CA ILE A 206 6.15 9.79 6.82
C ILE A 206 7.52 9.42 6.23
N VAL A 207 7.68 9.47 4.90
CA VAL A 207 8.98 9.26 4.23
C VAL A 207 10.00 10.29 4.71
N ASP A 208 9.66 11.57 4.71
CA ASP A 208 10.52 12.64 5.24
C ASP A 208 10.95 12.39 6.69
N TYR A 209 10.06 11.84 7.50
CA TYR A 209 10.37 11.46 8.87
C TYR A 209 11.40 10.32 8.89
N PHE A 210 11.22 9.28 8.09
CA PHE A 210 12.17 8.16 8.00
C PHE A 210 13.55 8.64 7.54
N GLU A 211 13.61 9.47 6.51
CA GLU A 211 14.88 10.05 6.05
C GLU A 211 15.59 10.86 7.14
N LYS A 212 14.86 11.72 7.85
CA LYS A 212 15.41 12.52 8.96
C LYS A 212 15.90 11.68 10.13
N GLN A 213 15.29 10.53 10.37
CA GLN A 213 15.70 9.58 11.42
C GLN A 213 16.77 8.58 10.93
N GLY A 214 17.12 8.58 9.64
CA GLY A 214 18.04 7.62 9.05
C GLY A 214 17.47 6.19 9.02
N ILE A 215 16.14 6.05 8.96
CA ILE A 215 15.45 4.77 8.92
C ILE A 215 15.35 4.31 7.47
N THR A 216 15.89 3.12 7.19
CA THR A 216 15.76 2.44 5.90
C THR A 216 14.99 1.15 6.11
N PRO A 217 13.78 1.00 5.55
CA PRO A 217 13.01 -0.23 5.71
C PRO A 217 13.68 -1.43 5.02
N ALA A 218 13.60 -2.62 5.64
CA ALA A 218 13.96 -3.89 5.01
C ALA A 218 12.99 -4.23 3.88
N PHE A 219 11.71 -3.90 4.08
CA PHE A 219 10.69 -3.95 3.05
C PHE A 219 9.51 -3.03 3.43
N VAL A 220 8.76 -2.67 2.42
CA VAL A 220 7.48 -1.95 2.56
C VAL A 220 6.40 -2.81 1.92
N LEU A 221 5.33 -3.07 2.65
CA LEU A 221 4.12 -3.71 2.12
C LEU A 221 3.04 -2.64 2.03
N ASP A 222 2.66 -2.33 0.83
CA ASP A 222 1.60 -1.39 0.50
C ASP A 222 0.45 -2.12 -0.21
N GLU A 223 -0.54 -1.41 -0.61
CA GLU A 223 -1.62 -1.91 -1.43
C GLU A 223 -1.23 -2.01 -2.90
N GLY A 224 -2.14 -2.50 -3.70
CA GLY A 224 -2.04 -2.53 -5.15
C GLY A 224 -1.90 -3.93 -5.71
N GLY A 225 -1.83 -3.95 -7.03
CA GLY A 225 -1.89 -5.18 -7.78
C GLY A 225 -3.29 -5.79 -7.81
N ALA A 226 -3.43 -6.81 -8.61
CA ALA A 226 -4.66 -7.58 -8.72
C ALA A 226 -4.35 -8.99 -9.20
N VAL A 227 -5.24 -9.93 -8.91
CA VAL A 227 -5.27 -11.20 -9.63
C VAL A 227 -6.13 -11.00 -10.86
N VAL A 228 -5.52 -11.08 -12.03
CA VAL A 228 -6.18 -10.84 -13.31
C VAL A 228 -6.16 -12.06 -14.20
N GLU A 229 -7.19 -12.24 -15.00
CA GLU A 229 -7.29 -13.32 -15.98
C GLU A 229 -7.47 -12.75 -17.38
N ASN A 230 -6.86 -13.40 -18.37
CA ASN A 230 -6.99 -13.05 -19.80
C ASN A 230 -6.57 -11.59 -20.14
N VAL A 231 -5.77 -10.95 -19.33
CA VAL A 231 -5.27 -9.58 -19.56
C VAL A 231 -4.01 -9.58 -20.42
N PHE A 232 -3.14 -10.58 -20.24
CA PHE A 232 -1.90 -10.69 -21.00
C PHE A 232 -2.04 -11.61 -22.20
N PRO A 233 -1.62 -11.18 -23.41
CA PRO A 233 -1.68 -12.02 -24.61
C PRO A 233 -0.99 -13.39 -24.39
N GLY A 234 -1.73 -14.47 -24.63
CA GLY A 234 -1.23 -15.84 -24.50
C GLY A 234 -1.20 -16.42 -23.10
N VAL A 235 -1.52 -15.67 -22.05
CA VAL A 235 -1.63 -16.13 -20.68
C VAL A 235 -3.09 -16.35 -20.32
N LYS A 236 -3.45 -17.58 -20.00
CA LYS A 236 -4.82 -18.01 -19.63
C LYS A 236 -5.00 -18.27 -18.14
N ALA A 237 -3.90 -18.44 -17.41
CA ALA A 237 -3.94 -18.65 -15.98
C ALA A 237 -4.15 -17.32 -15.24
N PRO A 238 -4.77 -17.35 -14.03
CA PRO A 238 -4.79 -16.20 -13.15
C PRO A 238 -3.36 -15.73 -12.85
N CYS A 239 -3.14 -14.43 -12.96
CA CYS A 239 -1.84 -13.79 -12.71
C CYS A 239 -1.96 -12.77 -11.58
N GLY A 240 -1.17 -12.94 -10.54
CA GLY A 240 -0.98 -11.90 -9.54
C GLY A 240 -0.03 -10.82 -10.06
N LEU A 241 -0.47 -9.57 -10.00
CA LEU A 241 0.36 -8.42 -10.31
C LEU A 241 1.04 -7.94 -9.02
N ILE A 242 2.37 -7.97 -9.02
CA ILE A 242 3.17 -7.51 -7.87
C ILE A 242 4.10 -6.42 -8.39
N GLY A 243 3.98 -5.21 -7.82
CA GLY A 243 4.95 -4.15 -8.02
C GLY A 243 6.23 -4.44 -7.25
N ILE A 244 7.38 -4.20 -7.87
CA ILE A 244 8.69 -4.26 -7.21
C ILE A 244 9.39 -2.94 -7.53
N THR A 245 9.70 -2.17 -6.50
CA THR A 245 10.43 -0.89 -6.60
C THR A 245 11.80 -1.00 -5.98
#